data_445a7ec6f37535a014f7b087cb9cde83
#
_entry.id   445a7ec6f37535a014f7b087cb9cde83
#
_cell.length_a   1.000
_cell.length_b   1.000
_cell.length_c   1.000
_cell.angle_alpha   90.00
_cell.angle_beta   90.00
_cell.angle_gamma   90.00
#
_symmetry.space_group_name_H-M   'P 1'
#
loop_
_entity.id
_entity.type
_entity.pdbx_description
1 polymer ?
#
loop_
_entity_poly.entity_id
_entity_poly.type
_entity_poly.pdbx_seq_one_letter_code
_entity_poly.pdbx_strand_id
1 'polypeptide(L)'
;MEDDDATVPGLPATSWAVLGLLSFGRELSGYDCKKWADRSLGLFYWSPSFSQIYSELRRLETAGYATSRLVAPDSGSRDKRVYRITGEGLSAVRAWAGTAPVDPPVLKHGPLLRLWLGHLLEPDRVREILAGHRDHAESMRRRAAADAAEAGAEEEWAYPRLALTWAERYHAAERDLAEAMLADIEKAEQAGRAEQAGRAEQAERAEQAGRVEGER
;
A
#
# COMPACT_ATOMS: atom_id res chain seq x y z
N MET A 1 -2.20 -43.36 5.45
CA MET A 1 -2.13 -41.89 5.73
C MET A 1 -2.40 -41.26 4.39
N GLU A 2 -3.72 -41.12 4.11
CA GLU A 2 -4.21 -40.55 2.86
C GLU A 2 -3.83 -39.08 2.86
N ASP A 3 -2.97 -38.68 1.91
CA ASP A 3 -2.80 -37.29 1.54
C ASP A 3 -4.16 -36.78 1.04
N ASP A 4 -4.89 -36.12 1.92
CA ASP A 4 -6.04 -35.32 1.56
C ASP A 4 -5.48 -34.10 0.79
N ASP A 5 -5.31 -34.28 -0.52
CA ASP A 5 -4.93 -33.24 -1.48
C ASP A 5 -6.13 -32.27 -1.55
N ALA A 6 -6.25 -31.46 -0.51
CA ALA A 6 -7.29 -30.46 -0.37
C ALA A 6 -7.13 -29.45 -1.51
N THR A 7 -7.86 -29.71 -2.60
CA THR A 7 -7.87 -28.87 -3.79
C THR A 7 -8.18 -27.43 -3.37
N VAL A 8 -7.24 -26.51 -3.56
CA VAL A 8 -7.42 -25.10 -3.23
C VAL A 8 -8.59 -24.54 -4.07
N PRO A 9 -9.64 -24.02 -3.45
CA PRO A 9 -10.79 -23.47 -4.19
C PRO A 9 -10.38 -22.29 -5.06
N GLY A 10 -10.91 -22.17 -6.27
CA GLY A 10 -10.67 -21.06 -7.20
C GLY A 10 -11.38 -19.78 -6.76
N LEU A 11 -11.02 -19.20 -5.61
CA LEU A 11 -11.59 -17.95 -5.11
C LEU A 11 -10.77 -16.73 -5.57
N PRO A 12 -11.44 -15.57 -5.83
CA PRO A 12 -10.74 -14.33 -6.07
C PRO A 12 -9.84 -13.91 -4.89
N ALA A 13 -8.77 -13.15 -5.16
CA ALA A 13 -7.87 -12.64 -4.12
C ALA A 13 -8.60 -11.86 -3.01
N THR A 14 -9.68 -11.13 -3.35
CA THR A 14 -10.51 -10.42 -2.37
C THR A 14 -11.24 -11.38 -1.43
N SER A 15 -11.70 -12.52 -1.93
CA SER A 15 -12.33 -13.55 -1.09
C SER A 15 -11.34 -14.11 -0.07
N TRP A 16 -10.11 -14.40 -0.49
CA TRP A 16 -9.05 -14.87 0.41
C TRP A 16 -8.70 -13.83 1.48
N ALA A 17 -8.63 -12.55 1.10
CA ALA A 17 -8.39 -11.47 2.03
C ALA A 17 -9.52 -11.38 3.10
N VAL A 18 -10.79 -11.43 2.69
CA VAL A 18 -11.94 -11.36 3.61
C VAL A 18 -12.02 -12.62 4.48
N LEU A 19 -11.79 -13.81 3.91
CA LEU A 19 -11.78 -15.06 4.65
C LEU A 19 -10.63 -15.10 5.68
N GLY A 20 -9.47 -14.53 5.31
CA GLY A 20 -8.33 -14.34 6.21
C GLY A 20 -8.68 -13.46 7.41
N LEU A 21 -9.45 -12.37 7.24
CA LEU A 21 -9.92 -11.56 8.37
C LEU A 21 -10.85 -12.37 9.30
N LEU A 22 -11.70 -13.21 8.75
CA LEU A 22 -12.59 -14.07 9.56
C LEU A 22 -11.85 -15.23 10.26
N SER A 23 -10.65 -15.59 9.82
CA SER A 23 -9.89 -16.74 10.35
C SER A 23 -9.42 -16.56 11.79
N PHE A 24 -9.44 -15.34 12.32
CA PHE A 24 -9.17 -15.06 13.73
C PHE A 24 -10.33 -15.44 14.68
N GLY A 25 -11.33 -16.19 14.19
CA GLY A 25 -12.39 -16.77 14.99
C GLY A 25 -13.41 -15.80 15.57
N ARG A 26 -13.32 -14.52 15.26
CA ARG A 26 -14.24 -13.47 15.71
C ARG A 26 -15.43 -13.32 14.78
N GLU A 27 -16.59 -12.98 15.34
CA GLU A 27 -17.73 -12.56 14.54
C GLU A 27 -17.54 -11.09 14.10
N LEU A 28 -17.52 -10.86 12.80
CA LEU A 28 -17.30 -9.54 12.22
C LEU A 28 -18.47 -9.13 11.32
N SER A 29 -18.95 -7.90 11.47
CA SER A 29 -19.81 -7.30 10.45
C SER A 29 -19.01 -6.88 9.24
N GLY A 30 -19.68 -6.58 8.12
CA GLY A 30 -19.00 -6.01 6.95
C GLY A 30 -18.27 -4.69 7.26
N TYR A 31 -18.78 -3.91 8.21
CA TYR A 31 -18.11 -2.70 8.71
C TYR A 31 -16.82 -3.05 9.48
N ASP A 32 -16.88 -4.05 10.37
CA ASP A 32 -15.72 -4.50 11.14
C ASP A 32 -14.63 -5.07 10.20
N CYS A 33 -15.02 -5.88 9.19
CA CYS A 33 -14.11 -6.37 8.15
C CYS A 33 -13.42 -5.20 7.40
N LYS A 34 -14.18 -4.16 7.04
CA LYS A 34 -13.61 -2.98 6.38
C LYS A 34 -12.61 -2.27 7.27
N LYS A 35 -12.98 -2.03 8.54
CA LYS A 35 -12.10 -1.38 9.51
C LYS A 35 -10.80 -2.17 9.72
N TRP A 36 -10.89 -3.48 9.81
CA TRP A 36 -9.71 -4.34 9.93
C TRP A 36 -8.86 -4.33 8.67
N ALA A 37 -9.47 -4.47 7.48
CA ALA A 37 -8.76 -4.40 6.21
C ALA A 37 -7.99 -3.08 6.07
N ASP A 38 -8.60 -1.95 6.45
CA ASP A 38 -7.95 -0.63 6.41
C ASP A 38 -6.76 -0.52 7.36
N ARG A 39 -6.84 -1.16 8.52
CA ARG A 39 -5.77 -1.11 9.56
C ARG A 39 -4.67 -2.15 9.37
N SER A 40 -4.86 -3.12 8.49
CA SER A 40 -3.89 -4.19 8.24
C SER A 40 -3.55 -4.34 6.76
N LEU A 41 -4.42 -5.00 6.00
CA LEU A 41 -4.20 -5.31 4.59
C LEU A 41 -3.89 -4.07 3.74
N GLY A 42 -4.55 -2.95 4.03
CA GLY A 42 -4.33 -1.67 3.33
C GLY A 42 -2.91 -1.10 3.45
N LEU A 43 -2.09 -1.62 4.37
CA LEU A 43 -0.72 -1.19 4.57
C LEU A 43 0.29 -1.90 3.66
N PHE A 44 -0.04 -3.11 3.14
CA PHE A 44 0.91 -3.92 2.36
C PHE A 44 0.30 -4.71 1.21
N TYR A 45 -1.03 -4.79 1.14
CA TYR A 45 -1.74 -5.51 0.08
C TYR A 45 -2.70 -4.55 -0.64
N TRP A 46 -3.94 -4.53 -0.23
CA TRP A 46 -4.90 -3.48 -0.58
C TRP A 46 -6.10 -3.56 0.36
N SER A 47 -6.87 -2.49 0.52
CA SER A 47 -8.11 -2.53 1.28
C SER A 47 -9.31 -2.56 0.34
N PRO A 48 -10.12 -3.65 0.37
CA PRO A 48 -11.34 -3.74 -0.42
C PRO A 48 -12.34 -2.64 -0.03
N SER A 49 -13.12 -2.16 -0.99
CA SER A 49 -14.23 -1.24 -0.71
C SER A 49 -15.34 -1.91 0.08
N PHE A 50 -16.24 -1.11 0.70
CA PHE A 50 -17.41 -1.66 1.39
C PHE A 50 -18.23 -2.59 0.49
N SER A 51 -18.51 -2.19 -0.74
CA SER A 51 -19.28 -3.01 -1.69
C SER A 51 -18.60 -4.34 -2.00
N GLN A 52 -17.27 -4.34 -2.15
CA GLN A 52 -16.50 -5.57 -2.35
C GLN A 52 -16.58 -6.47 -1.12
N ILE A 53 -16.38 -5.94 0.08
CA ILE A 53 -16.48 -6.73 1.32
C ILE A 53 -17.86 -7.38 1.45
N TYR A 54 -18.95 -6.63 1.26
CA TYR A 54 -20.28 -7.20 1.36
C TYR A 54 -20.59 -8.22 0.25
N SER A 55 -20.04 -8.03 -0.93
CA SER A 55 -20.15 -9.00 -2.03
C SER A 55 -19.41 -10.29 -1.69
N GLU A 56 -18.19 -10.18 -1.17
CA GLU A 56 -17.38 -11.34 -0.82
C GLU A 56 -17.94 -12.11 0.40
N LEU A 57 -18.43 -11.42 1.42
CA LEU A 57 -19.07 -12.07 2.55
C LEU A 57 -20.26 -12.91 2.13
N ARG A 58 -21.10 -12.41 1.20
CA ARG A 58 -22.21 -13.20 0.63
C ARG A 58 -21.72 -14.36 -0.20
N ARG A 59 -20.67 -14.18 -1.01
CA ARG A 59 -20.05 -15.25 -1.80
C ARG A 59 -19.53 -16.37 -0.90
N LEU A 60 -18.80 -16.01 0.16
CA LEU A 60 -18.24 -16.95 1.13
C LEU A 60 -19.33 -17.70 1.91
N GLU A 61 -20.43 -17.03 2.26
CA GLU A 61 -21.59 -17.66 2.88
C GLU A 61 -22.27 -18.64 1.94
N THR A 62 -22.49 -18.27 0.67
CA THR A 62 -23.07 -19.16 -0.35
C THR A 62 -22.19 -20.38 -0.62
N ALA A 63 -20.86 -20.22 -0.56
CA ALA A 63 -19.89 -21.30 -0.73
C ALA A 63 -19.71 -22.17 0.53
N GLY A 64 -20.37 -21.85 1.65
CA GLY A 64 -20.26 -22.61 2.90
C GLY A 64 -19.01 -22.28 3.74
N TYR A 65 -18.18 -21.31 3.31
CA TYR A 65 -16.95 -20.94 4.02
C TYR A 65 -17.18 -19.97 5.18
N ALA A 66 -18.32 -19.31 5.21
CA ALA A 66 -18.76 -18.47 6.31
C ALA A 66 -20.24 -18.72 6.63
N THR A 67 -20.64 -18.44 7.86
CA THR A 67 -22.05 -18.36 8.27
C THR A 67 -22.34 -16.97 8.78
N SER A 68 -23.61 -16.53 8.74
CA SER A 68 -24.01 -15.26 9.31
C SER A 68 -25.22 -15.37 10.22
N ARG A 69 -25.36 -14.41 11.12
CA ARG A 69 -26.54 -14.20 11.94
C ARG A 69 -26.83 -12.71 12.12
N LEU A 70 -28.09 -12.40 12.41
CA LEU A 70 -28.48 -11.04 12.82
C LEU A 70 -28.24 -10.88 14.32
N VAL A 71 -27.68 -9.75 14.69
CA VAL A 71 -27.45 -9.35 16.09
C VAL A 71 -28.21 -8.07 16.33
N ALA A 72 -29.11 -8.11 17.33
CA ALA A 72 -29.79 -6.90 17.80
C ALA A 72 -28.77 -5.98 18.49
N PRO A 73 -28.80 -4.67 18.23
CA PRO A 73 -27.91 -3.74 18.89
C PRO A 73 -28.33 -3.49 20.34
N ASP A 74 -27.36 -3.21 21.20
CA ASP A 74 -27.57 -2.88 22.61
C ASP A 74 -28.34 -1.56 22.82
N SER A 75 -28.49 -0.75 21.79
CA SER A 75 -29.16 0.57 21.86
C SER A 75 -29.89 0.88 20.55
N GLY A 76 -31.14 0.46 20.39
CA GLY A 76 -32.12 1.01 19.45
C GLY A 76 -31.72 1.26 17.97
N SER A 77 -30.54 0.87 17.53
CA SER A 77 -30.09 0.97 16.14
C SER A 77 -30.53 -0.26 15.33
N ARG A 78 -30.30 -0.29 14.01
CA ARG A 78 -30.70 -1.41 13.16
C ARG A 78 -29.91 -2.68 13.48
N ASP A 79 -30.54 -3.85 13.37
CA ASP A 79 -29.87 -5.15 13.42
C ASP A 79 -28.69 -5.18 12.48
N LYS A 80 -27.54 -5.67 12.99
CA LYS A 80 -26.34 -5.86 12.18
C LYS A 80 -26.16 -7.34 11.87
N ARG A 81 -25.79 -7.63 10.62
CA ARG A 81 -25.39 -8.98 10.22
C ARG A 81 -23.90 -9.16 10.55
N VAL A 82 -23.59 -10.20 11.32
CA VAL A 82 -22.23 -10.62 11.63
C VAL A 82 -21.93 -11.95 10.98
N TYR A 83 -20.69 -12.14 10.58
CA TYR A 83 -20.21 -13.33 9.88
C TYR A 83 -19.12 -14.01 10.71
N ARG A 84 -19.08 -15.33 10.61
CA ARG A 84 -18.06 -16.17 11.24
C ARG A 84 -17.58 -17.20 10.24
N ILE A 85 -16.28 -17.51 10.26
CA ILE A 85 -15.68 -18.56 9.44
C ILE A 85 -16.22 -19.93 9.86
N THR A 86 -16.43 -20.84 8.91
CA THR A 86 -16.74 -22.26 9.17
C THR A 86 -15.48 -23.11 9.28
N GLY A 87 -15.61 -24.36 9.68
CA GLY A 87 -14.52 -25.35 9.63
C GLY A 87 -13.99 -25.55 8.21
N GLU A 88 -14.89 -25.61 7.23
CA GLU A 88 -14.53 -25.71 5.80
C GLU A 88 -13.80 -24.46 5.33
N GLY A 89 -14.29 -23.27 5.70
CA GLY A 89 -13.61 -22.00 5.40
C GLY A 89 -12.20 -21.92 6.01
N LEU A 90 -12.03 -22.39 7.24
CA LEU A 90 -10.73 -22.44 7.89
C LEU A 90 -9.77 -23.42 7.19
N SER A 91 -10.27 -24.59 6.77
CA SER A 91 -9.49 -25.55 6.00
C SER A 91 -9.09 -24.99 4.64
N ALA A 92 -10.02 -24.32 3.94
CA ALA A 92 -9.76 -23.69 2.65
C ALA A 92 -8.68 -22.59 2.73
N VAL A 93 -8.75 -21.69 3.72
CA VAL A 93 -7.75 -20.61 3.86
C VAL A 93 -6.39 -21.17 4.29
N ARG A 94 -6.34 -22.24 5.09
CA ARG A 94 -5.08 -22.93 5.43
C ARG A 94 -4.43 -23.57 4.22
N ALA A 95 -5.21 -24.28 3.41
CA ALA A 95 -4.74 -24.91 2.17
C ALA A 95 -4.19 -23.82 1.22
N TRP A 96 -4.95 -22.76 0.97
CA TRP A 96 -4.50 -21.67 0.13
C TRP A 96 -3.22 -21.02 0.63
N ALA A 97 -3.14 -20.68 1.92
CA ALA A 97 -1.96 -20.04 2.49
C ALA A 97 -0.71 -20.93 2.48
N GLY A 98 -0.90 -22.26 2.58
CA GLY A 98 0.20 -23.23 2.65
C GLY A 98 0.67 -23.77 1.31
N THR A 99 -0.20 -23.85 0.30
CA THR A 99 0.09 -24.58 -0.94
C THR A 99 -0.11 -23.79 -2.23
N ALA A 100 -0.86 -22.67 -2.20
CA ALA A 100 -1.06 -21.87 -3.41
C ALA A 100 0.25 -21.22 -3.87
N PRO A 101 0.50 -21.13 -5.18
CA PRO A 101 1.63 -20.37 -5.70
C PRO A 101 1.59 -18.93 -5.21
N VAL A 102 2.76 -18.38 -4.87
CA VAL A 102 2.90 -16.98 -4.48
C VAL A 102 3.30 -16.16 -5.69
N ASP A 103 2.41 -15.30 -6.15
CA ASP A 103 2.70 -14.37 -7.23
C ASP A 103 3.71 -13.29 -6.77
N PRO A 104 4.64 -12.85 -7.65
CA PRO A 104 5.50 -11.73 -7.33
C PRO A 104 4.68 -10.45 -7.11
N PRO A 105 5.11 -9.55 -6.21
CA PRO A 105 4.42 -8.29 -5.99
C PRO A 105 4.43 -7.42 -7.24
N VAL A 106 3.29 -6.79 -7.56
CA VAL A 106 3.16 -5.85 -8.67
C VAL A 106 3.22 -4.42 -8.16
N LEU A 107 4.27 -3.68 -8.53
CA LEU A 107 4.44 -2.29 -8.16
C LEU A 107 3.65 -1.38 -9.10
N LYS A 108 2.60 -0.73 -8.59
CA LYS A 108 1.84 0.34 -9.27
C LYS A 108 2.09 1.67 -8.57
N HIS A 109 3.23 2.28 -8.85
CA HIS A 109 3.71 3.46 -8.15
C HIS A 109 3.39 4.73 -8.94
N GLY A 110 2.29 5.41 -8.61
CA GLY A 110 1.81 6.60 -9.32
C GLY A 110 2.79 7.79 -9.28
N PRO A 111 3.39 8.15 -8.14
CA PRO A 111 4.43 9.19 -8.07
C PRO A 111 5.64 8.90 -8.96
N LEU A 112 6.13 7.67 -8.97
CA LEU A 112 7.28 7.27 -9.80
C LEU A 112 6.96 7.32 -11.30
N LEU A 113 5.74 6.95 -11.71
CA LEU A 113 5.29 7.12 -13.09
C LEU A 113 5.29 8.60 -13.50
N ARG A 114 4.87 9.50 -12.61
CA ARG A 114 4.90 10.94 -12.89
C ARG A 114 6.32 11.51 -12.92
N LEU A 115 7.21 11.01 -12.06
CA LEU A 115 8.63 11.33 -12.13
C LEU A 115 9.23 10.90 -13.48
N TRP A 116 8.91 9.70 -13.96
CA TRP A 116 9.31 9.23 -15.30
C TRP A 116 8.88 10.16 -16.42
N LEU A 117 7.72 10.81 -16.26
CA LEU A 117 7.18 11.80 -17.19
C LEU A 117 7.59 13.24 -16.85
N GLY A 118 8.56 13.42 -15.95
CA GLY A 118 8.97 14.71 -15.41
C GLY A 118 9.40 15.73 -16.44
N HIS A 119 9.92 15.30 -17.59
CA HIS A 119 10.27 16.18 -18.73
C HIS A 119 9.07 16.95 -19.34
N LEU A 120 7.84 16.56 -18.98
CA LEU A 120 6.59 17.22 -19.40
C LEU A 120 6.04 18.18 -18.34
N LEU A 121 6.71 18.28 -17.19
CA LEU A 121 6.21 19.01 -16.03
C LEU A 121 7.17 20.15 -15.65
N GLU A 122 6.60 21.20 -15.05
CA GLU A 122 7.42 22.22 -14.39
C GLU A 122 8.18 21.59 -13.20
N PRO A 123 9.44 21.96 -12.96
CA PRO A 123 10.27 21.39 -11.89
C PRO A 123 9.62 21.45 -10.51
N ASP A 124 8.95 22.55 -10.18
CA ASP A 124 8.21 22.71 -8.92
C ASP A 124 7.13 21.65 -8.75
N ARG A 125 6.45 21.31 -9.86
CA ARG A 125 5.40 20.27 -9.81
C ARG A 125 5.95 18.89 -9.52
N VAL A 126 7.12 18.56 -10.05
CA VAL A 126 7.80 17.28 -9.74
C VAL A 126 8.17 17.23 -8.25
N ARG A 127 8.71 18.33 -7.71
CA ARG A 127 9.02 18.45 -6.27
C ARG A 127 7.78 18.29 -5.39
N GLU A 128 6.67 18.95 -5.73
CA GLU A 128 5.39 18.80 -5.00
C GLU A 128 4.90 17.36 -4.98
N ILE A 129 4.97 16.64 -6.10
CA ILE A 129 4.54 15.23 -6.19
C ILE A 129 5.39 14.35 -5.27
N LEU A 130 6.72 14.51 -5.29
CA LEU A 130 7.62 13.73 -4.45
C LEU A 130 7.51 14.09 -2.96
N ALA A 131 7.35 15.36 -2.63
CA ALA A 131 7.14 15.82 -1.26
C ALA A 131 5.81 15.27 -0.71
N GLY A 132 4.75 15.32 -1.49
CA GLY A 132 3.46 14.72 -1.13
C GLY A 132 3.54 13.20 -0.94
N HIS A 133 4.35 12.51 -1.76
CA HIS A 133 4.59 11.08 -1.60
C HIS A 133 5.39 10.78 -0.33
N ARG A 134 6.46 11.53 -0.04
CA ARG A 134 7.24 11.43 1.19
C ARG A 134 6.34 11.55 2.43
N ASP A 135 5.49 12.58 2.46
CA ASP A 135 4.61 12.85 3.59
C ASP A 135 3.54 11.76 3.76
N HIS A 136 3.02 11.25 2.64
CA HIS A 136 2.12 10.09 2.65
C HIS A 136 2.81 8.84 3.20
N ALA A 137 4.02 8.53 2.73
CA ALA A 137 4.79 7.38 3.19
C ALA A 137 5.08 7.46 4.70
N GLU A 138 5.45 8.64 5.20
CA GLU A 138 5.67 8.86 6.65
C GLU A 138 4.36 8.68 7.44
N SER A 139 3.23 9.13 6.93
CA SER A 139 1.92 8.89 7.56
C SER A 139 1.59 7.41 7.64
N MET A 140 1.83 6.65 6.55
CA MET A 140 1.60 5.21 6.51
C MET A 140 2.57 4.45 7.43
N ARG A 141 3.84 4.88 7.50
CA ARG A 141 4.82 4.33 8.43
C ARG A 141 4.35 4.44 9.89
N ARG A 142 3.95 5.67 10.30
CA ARG A 142 3.45 5.91 11.67
C ARG A 142 2.23 5.07 12.00
N ARG A 143 1.34 4.93 11.04
CA ARG A 143 0.14 4.12 11.18
C ARG A 143 0.48 2.63 11.34
N ALA A 144 1.37 2.10 10.50
CA ALA A 144 1.83 0.71 10.60
C ALA A 144 2.50 0.42 11.95
N ALA A 145 3.34 1.34 12.45
CA ALA A 145 3.98 1.24 13.76
C ALA A 145 2.94 1.22 14.90
N ALA A 146 1.93 2.10 14.85
CA ALA A 146 0.87 2.15 15.86
C ALA A 146 0.03 0.86 15.86
N ASP A 147 -0.40 0.39 14.67
CA ASP A 147 -1.19 -0.84 14.55
C ASP A 147 -0.37 -2.08 14.98
N ALA A 148 0.96 -2.10 14.71
CA ALA A 148 1.85 -3.16 15.20
C ALA A 148 1.98 -3.16 16.73
N ALA A 149 2.04 -1.98 17.36
CA ALA A 149 2.11 -1.83 18.81
C ALA A 149 0.78 -2.20 19.50
N GLU A 150 -0.36 -1.95 18.86
CA GLU A 150 -1.69 -2.32 19.35
C GLU A 150 -2.02 -3.82 19.14
N ALA A 151 -1.29 -4.51 18.25
CA ALA A 151 -1.48 -5.94 18.05
C ALA A 151 -1.18 -6.70 19.33
N GLY A 152 -2.11 -7.58 19.74
CA GLY A 152 -2.01 -8.33 21.00
C GLY A 152 -0.72 -9.14 21.12
N ALA A 153 -0.37 -9.48 22.37
CA ALA A 153 0.81 -10.29 22.66
C ALA A 153 0.56 -11.79 22.49
N GLU A 154 -0.70 -12.18 22.24
CA GLU A 154 -1.11 -13.57 22.06
C GLU A 154 -0.43 -14.17 20.82
N GLU A 155 -0.22 -15.48 20.85
CA GLU A 155 0.49 -16.21 19.79
C GLU A 155 -0.15 -16.03 18.41
N GLU A 156 -1.47 -15.96 18.34
CA GLU A 156 -2.22 -15.76 17.09
C GLU A 156 -1.90 -14.44 16.37
N TRP A 157 -1.39 -13.42 17.10
CA TRP A 157 -1.00 -12.10 16.55
C TRP A 157 0.48 -12.00 16.18
N ALA A 158 1.27 -13.05 16.37
CA ALA A 158 2.71 -13.03 16.10
C ALA A 158 3.00 -12.70 14.63
N TYR A 159 2.38 -13.40 13.69
CA TYR A 159 2.58 -13.17 12.26
C TYR A 159 1.92 -11.89 11.74
N PRO A 160 0.67 -11.54 12.10
CA PRO A 160 0.11 -10.22 11.79
C PRO A 160 1.00 -9.07 12.24
N ARG A 161 1.56 -9.13 13.44
CA ARG A 161 2.51 -8.12 13.95
C ARG A 161 3.77 -8.03 13.12
N LEU A 162 4.34 -9.17 12.66
CA LEU A 162 5.48 -9.18 11.74
C LEU A 162 5.13 -8.53 10.39
N ALA A 163 3.94 -8.78 9.85
CA ALA A 163 3.48 -8.16 8.60
C ALA A 163 3.33 -6.63 8.76
N LEU A 164 2.81 -6.15 9.90
CA LEU A 164 2.72 -4.73 10.21
C LEU A 164 4.11 -4.09 10.40
N THR A 165 5.05 -4.79 11.04
CA THR A 165 6.44 -4.34 11.17
C THR A 165 7.13 -4.27 9.79
N TRP A 166 6.85 -5.22 8.90
CA TRP A 166 7.33 -5.16 7.53
C TRP A 166 6.77 -3.92 6.82
N ALA A 167 5.47 -3.65 6.95
CA ALA A 167 4.83 -2.49 6.35
C ALA A 167 5.43 -1.16 6.88
N GLU A 168 5.72 -1.07 8.18
CA GLU A 168 6.43 0.08 8.76
C GLU A 168 7.78 0.32 8.06
N ARG A 169 8.59 -0.73 7.92
CA ARG A 169 9.91 -0.65 7.28
C ARG A 169 9.80 -0.30 5.79
N TYR A 170 8.82 -0.88 5.11
CA TYR A 170 8.55 -0.58 3.70
C TYR A 170 8.22 0.90 3.50
N HIS A 171 7.30 1.45 4.29
CA HIS A 171 6.94 2.86 4.19
C HIS A 171 8.05 3.80 4.66
N ALA A 172 8.92 3.38 5.58
CA ALA A 172 10.14 4.13 5.91
C ALA A 172 11.07 4.22 4.69
N ALA A 173 11.30 3.10 3.99
CA ALA A 173 12.12 3.08 2.78
C ALA A 173 11.52 3.94 1.64
N GLU A 174 10.20 3.90 1.45
CA GLU A 174 9.51 4.75 0.47
C GLU A 174 9.69 6.25 0.77
N ARG A 175 9.60 6.65 2.05
CA ARG A 175 9.87 8.01 2.51
C ARG A 175 11.31 8.43 2.19
N ASP A 176 12.27 7.59 2.55
CA ASP A 176 13.70 7.87 2.39
C ASP A 176 14.08 7.95 0.90
N LEU A 177 13.49 7.10 0.06
CA LEU A 177 13.65 7.17 -1.40
C LEU A 177 13.09 8.47 -1.97
N ALA A 178 11.90 8.89 -1.54
CA ALA A 178 11.32 10.15 -2.01
C ALA A 178 12.19 11.36 -1.59
N GLU A 179 12.73 11.35 -0.37
CA GLU A 179 13.65 12.40 0.13
C GLU A 179 14.96 12.42 -0.66
N ALA A 180 15.53 11.26 -0.95
CA ALA A 180 16.74 11.17 -1.79
C ALA A 180 16.49 11.72 -3.20
N MET A 181 15.34 11.39 -3.81
CA MET A 181 14.98 11.92 -5.13
C MET A 181 14.79 13.44 -5.14
N LEU A 182 14.22 14.01 -4.09
CA LEU A 182 14.13 15.48 -3.93
C LEU A 182 15.51 16.11 -3.91
N ALA A 183 16.44 15.55 -3.13
CA ALA A 183 17.82 16.04 -3.07
C ALA A 183 18.56 15.90 -4.42
N ASP A 184 18.32 14.83 -5.17
CA ASP A 184 18.91 14.63 -6.49
C ASP A 184 18.40 15.63 -7.54
N ILE A 185 17.10 15.97 -7.49
CA ILE A 185 16.53 17.03 -8.34
C ILE A 185 17.18 18.38 -8.03
N GLU A 186 17.33 18.75 -6.75
CA GLU A 186 17.98 20.00 -6.36
C GLU A 186 19.42 20.09 -6.86
N LYS A 187 20.19 19.00 -6.77
CA LYS A 187 21.56 18.94 -7.29
C LYS A 187 21.59 19.11 -8.82
N ALA A 188 20.70 18.44 -9.53
CA ALA A 188 20.63 18.52 -10.99
C ALA A 188 20.29 19.95 -11.45
N GLU A 189 19.38 20.64 -10.78
CA GLU A 189 19.02 22.03 -11.08
C GLU A 189 20.15 23.00 -10.77
N GLN A 190 20.87 22.79 -9.68
CA GLN A 190 22.05 23.61 -9.33
C GLN A 190 23.15 23.44 -10.39
N ALA A 191 23.41 22.21 -10.82
CA ALA A 191 24.37 21.93 -11.89
C ALA A 191 23.96 22.59 -13.21
N GLY A 192 22.69 22.50 -13.61
CA GLY A 192 22.16 23.13 -14.81
C GLY A 192 22.26 24.65 -14.79
N ARG A 193 21.98 25.29 -13.64
CA ARG A 193 22.14 26.73 -13.46
C ARG A 193 23.62 27.17 -13.56
N ALA A 194 24.53 26.42 -12.97
CA ALA A 194 25.98 26.71 -13.03
C ALA A 194 26.50 26.60 -14.47
N GLU A 195 26.07 25.61 -15.23
CA GLU A 195 26.45 25.44 -16.64
C GLU A 195 25.91 26.58 -17.51
N GLN A 196 24.64 26.99 -17.29
CA GLN A 196 24.05 28.12 -18.02
C GLN A 196 24.78 29.43 -17.71
N ALA A 197 25.13 29.69 -16.44
CA ALA A 197 25.90 30.86 -16.05
C ALA A 197 27.29 30.88 -16.71
N GLY A 198 27.98 29.72 -16.72
CA GLY A 198 29.29 29.61 -17.38
C GLY A 198 29.22 29.84 -18.90
N ARG A 199 28.17 29.35 -19.56
CA ARG A 199 27.97 29.63 -21.00
C ARG A 199 27.66 31.10 -21.28
N ALA A 200 26.88 31.77 -20.41
CA ALA A 200 26.61 33.20 -20.53
C ALA A 200 27.88 34.05 -20.39
N GLU A 201 28.71 33.78 -19.37
CA GLU A 201 29.98 34.45 -19.20
C GLU A 201 30.96 34.27 -20.37
N GLN A 202 31.00 33.04 -20.95
CA GLN A 202 31.81 32.76 -22.14
C GLN A 202 31.30 33.54 -23.37
N ALA A 203 29.98 33.64 -23.56
CA ALA A 203 29.40 34.42 -24.64
C ALA A 203 29.70 35.92 -24.52
N GLU A 204 29.59 36.49 -23.30
CA GLU A 204 29.93 37.89 -23.05
C GLU A 204 31.41 38.18 -23.32
N ARG A 205 32.33 37.32 -22.89
CA ARG A 205 33.77 37.44 -23.17
C ARG A 205 34.08 37.37 -24.66
N ALA A 206 33.42 36.50 -25.41
CA ALA A 206 33.57 36.37 -26.85
C ALA A 206 33.09 37.67 -27.59
N GLU A 207 31.94 38.21 -27.15
CA GLU A 207 31.40 39.45 -27.70
C GLU A 207 32.34 40.67 -27.43
N GLN A 208 32.89 40.76 -26.20
CA GLN A 208 33.85 41.81 -25.85
C GLN A 208 35.15 41.70 -26.68
N ALA A 209 35.66 40.49 -26.85
CA ALA A 209 36.86 40.26 -27.69
C ALA A 209 36.64 40.67 -29.15
N GLY A 210 35.47 40.32 -29.74
CA GLY A 210 35.12 40.72 -31.10
C GLY A 210 34.94 42.22 -31.30
N ARG A 211 34.49 42.97 -30.29
CA ARG A 211 34.42 44.43 -30.33
C ARG A 211 35.80 45.10 -30.36
N VAL A 212 36.77 44.57 -29.60
CA VAL A 212 38.14 45.10 -29.55
C VAL A 212 38.88 44.84 -30.88
N GLU A 213 38.63 43.76 -31.57
CA GLU A 213 39.21 43.46 -32.89
C GLU A 213 38.58 44.31 -34.04
N GLY A 214 37.30 44.68 -33.93
CA GLY A 214 36.61 45.48 -34.95
C GLY A 214 36.95 47.01 -34.88
N GLU A 215 37.56 47.48 -33.80
CA GLU A 215 38.01 48.90 -33.65
C GLU A 215 39.47 49.16 -34.12
N ARG A 216 40.16 48.14 -34.60
CA ARG A 216 41.50 48.26 -35.21
C ARG A 216 41.46 48.18 -36.71
#